data_b94ea621aec1fcc72135023746e82cda
#
_entry.id   b94ea621aec1fcc72135023746e82cda
#
_cell.length_a   1.000
_cell.length_b   1.000
_cell.length_c   1.000
_cell.angle_alpha   90.00
_cell.angle_beta   90.00
_cell.angle_gamma   90.00
#
_symmetry.space_group_name_H-M   'P 1'
#
loop_
_entity.id
_entity.type
_entity.pdbx_description
1 polymer ?
#
loop_
_entity_poly.entity_id
_entity_poly.type
_entity_poly.pdbx_seq_one_letter_code
_entity_poly.pdbx_strand_id
1 'polypeptide(L)'
;ELCVIPKMDNEYAKKRAVDELPQSGKGKTIMTTEPKFIPQDAVTISLDDGSAVKVRLVDCVGFTVGDAVGYLEEDGERMVKTPWFDEDIPFEEAAVVGTKKVIEEHSTVAVLVTTDGSIGDIKRQSYEAAERETVMQLEASGKPFVIVVNTTKPFAAETRLLCESLSREYKAAAIPID
;
A
#
# COMPACT_ATOMS: atom_id res chain seq x y z
N GLU A 1 -5.89 8.40 5.76
CA GLU A 1 -5.90 9.56 6.69
C GLU A 1 -7.31 10.08 6.94
N LEU A 2 -7.98 10.58 5.91
CA LEU A 2 -9.24 11.32 6.02
C LEU A 2 -10.40 10.52 6.60
N CYS A 3 -10.39 9.19 6.48
CA CYS A 3 -11.53 8.36 6.91
C CYS A 3 -11.31 7.67 8.26
N VAL A 4 -10.09 7.34 8.63
CA VAL A 4 -9.77 6.54 9.83
C VAL A 4 -9.32 7.43 10.99
N ILE A 5 -8.31 8.26 10.77
CA ILE A 5 -7.72 9.09 11.84
C ILE A 5 -8.74 10.02 12.52
N PRO A 6 -9.63 10.73 11.79
CA PRO A 6 -10.63 11.58 12.44
C PRO A 6 -11.63 10.84 13.31
N LYS A 7 -11.83 9.53 13.06
CA LYS A 7 -12.77 8.68 13.80
C LYS A 7 -12.17 7.98 15.02
N MET A 8 -10.90 8.23 15.31
CA MET A 8 -10.26 7.73 16.52
C MET A 8 -10.74 8.53 17.75
N ASP A 9 -11.12 7.83 18.80
CA ASP A 9 -11.67 8.47 20.02
C ASP A 9 -10.58 9.12 20.90
N ASN A 10 -9.31 8.76 20.70
CA ASN A 10 -8.20 9.22 21.53
C ASN A 10 -7.30 10.19 20.77
N GLU A 11 -7.24 11.44 21.22
CA GLU A 11 -6.43 12.51 20.61
C GLU A 11 -4.93 12.20 20.60
N TYR A 12 -4.40 11.49 21.62
CA TYR A 12 -3.01 11.05 21.64
C TYR A 12 -2.75 10.01 20.56
N ALA A 13 -3.68 9.05 20.39
CA ALA A 13 -3.60 8.04 19.33
C ALA A 13 -3.73 8.67 17.94
N LYS A 14 -4.58 9.69 17.75
CA LYS A 14 -4.67 10.46 16.51
C LYS A 14 -3.33 11.10 16.16
N LYS A 15 -2.75 11.83 17.11
CA LYS A 15 -1.47 12.51 16.91
C LYS A 15 -0.36 11.53 16.57
N ARG A 16 -0.28 10.43 17.30
CA ARG A 16 0.70 9.37 17.04
C ARG A 16 0.51 8.74 15.67
N ALA A 17 -0.73 8.46 15.27
CA ALA A 17 -1.03 7.91 13.96
C ALA A 17 -0.61 8.87 12.82
N VAL A 18 -0.79 10.18 13.00
CA VAL A 18 -0.30 11.20 12.05
C VAL A 18 1.22 11.22 12.00
N ASP A 19 1.90 11.15 13.15
CA ASP A 19 3.36 11.17 13.23
C ASP A 19 4.01 9.89 12.66
N GLU A 20 3.28 8.76 12.72
CA GLU A 20 3.73 7.45 12.22
C GLU A 20 3.41 7.24 10.72
N LEU A 21 2.57 8.10 10.11
CA LEU A 21 2.32 8.04 8.68
C LEU A 21 3.61 8.31 7.89
N PRO A 22 3.89 7.50 6.85
CA PRO A 22 5.02 7.75 6.00
C PRO A 22 4.89 9.15 5.39
N GLN A 23 5.81 10.04 5.69
CA GLN A 23 5.87 11.32 5.02
C GLN A 23 6.34 11.06 3.59
N SER A 24 5.59 11.53 2.60
CA SER A 24 6.01 11.46 1.21
C SER A 24 7.32 12.24 1.05
N GLY A 25 8.43 11.52 1.07
CA GLY A 25 9.71 12.08 0.68
C GLY A 25 9.65 12.37 -0.81
N LYS A 26 9.67 13.63 -1.21
CA LYS A 26 9.73 14.06 -2.61
C LYS A 26 10.73 13.20 -3.39
N GLY A 27 10.25 12.21 -4.15
CA GLY A 27 11.07 11.34 -4.98
C GLY A 27 12.02 10.37 -4.25
N LYS A 28 11.95 10.24 -2.92
CA LYS A 28 12.69 9.21 -2.17
C LYS A 28 11.73 8.15 -1.68
N THR A 29 11.97 6.92 -2.04
CA THR A 29 11.23 5.79 -1.51
C THR A 29 11.56 5.65 -0.03
N ILE A 30 10.60 6.01 0.83
CA ILE A 30 10.69 5.71 2.27
C ILE A 30 10.22 4.28 2.44
N MET A 31 11.14 3.41 2.78
CA MET A 31 10.90 2.00 2.86
C MET A 31 10.74 1.57 4.31
N THR A 32 9.56 1.05 4.64
CA THR A 32 9.33 0.31 5.87
C THR A 32 9.87 -1.11 5.71
N THR A 33 10.78 -1.52 6.57
CA THR A 33 11.28 -2.90 6.61
C THR A 33 10.40 -3.82 7.46
N GLU A 34 9.45 -3.27 8.19
CA GLU A 34 8.55 -4.01 9.08
C GLU A 34 7.09 -3.59 8.85
N PRO A 35 6.12 -4.52 8.98
CA PRO A 35 4.71 -4.19 8.95
C PRO A 35 4.35 -3.18 10.04
N LYS A 36 3.68 -2.08 9.68
CA LYS A 36 3.19 -1.09 10.63
C LYS A 36 1.69 -1.19 10.78
N PHE A 37 1.24 -1.35 12.01
CA PHE A 37 -0.17 -1.37 12.36
C PHE A 37 -0.63 0.04 12.76
N ILE A 38 -1.53 0.63 11.97
CA ILE A 38 -2.01 2.00 12.16
C ILE A 38 -3.54 2.02 12.17
N PRO A 39 -4.19 2.44 13.22
CA PRO A 39 -3.66 2.64 14.58
C PRO A 39 -3.34 1.31 15.28
N GLN A 40 -2.65 1.36 16.39
CA GLN A 40 -2.30 0.15 17.16
C GLN A 40 -3.55 -0.63 17.59
N ASP A 41 -4.61 0.09 17.98
CA ASP A 41 -5.94 -0.47 18.27
C ASP A 41 -6.90 -0.22 17.11
N ALA A 42 -7.77 -1.19 16.81
CA ALA A 42 -8.75 -1.07 15.75
C ALA A 42 -9.77 0.05 16.02
N VAL A 43 -10.07 0.85 15.01
CA VAL A 43 -11.08 1.91 15.04
C VAL A 43 -12.41 1.38 14.57
N THR A 44 -13.48 1.74 15.25
CA THR A 44 -14.84 1.44 14.82
C THR A 44 -15.30 2.48 13.80
N ILE A 45 -15.69 2.02 12.62
CA ILE A 45 -16.25 2.83 11.55
C ILE A 45 -17.73 2.46 11.40
N SER A 46 -18.62 3.44 11.54
CA SER A 46 -20.04 3.27 11.24
C SER A 46 -20.27 3.40 9.74
N LEU A 47 -21.03 2.48 9.18
CA LEU A 47 -21.44 2.49 7.78
C LEU A 47 -22.82 3.14 7.62
N ASP A 48 -23.17 3.52 6.39
CA ASP A 48 -24.41 4.23 6.08
C ASP A 48 -25.68 3.37 6.32
N ASP A 49 -25.53 2.04 6.31
CA ASP A 49 -26.61 1.09 6.63
C ASP A 49 -26.83 0.88 8.14
N GLY A 50 -26.10 1.61 8.99
CA GLY A 50 -26.14 1.51 10.44
C GLY A 50 -25.30 0.40 11.04
N SER A 51 -24.63 -0.41 10.22
CA SER A 51 -23.65 -1.40 10.69
C SER A 51 -22.33 -0.73 11.11
N ALA A 52 -21.49 -1.46 11.83
CA ALA A 52 -20.20 -0.99 12.25
C ALA A 52 -19.12 -2.04 12.00
N VAL A 53 -17.96 -1.60 11.51
CA VAL A 53 -16.81 -2.46 11.29
C VAL A 53 -15.61 -1.94 12.10
N LYS A 54 -14.81 -2.85 12.62
CA LYS A 54 -13.54 -2.51 13.25
C LYS A 54 -12.43 -2.61 12.22
N VAL A 55 -11.72 -1.51 12.02
CA VAL A 55 -10.67 -1.39 10.99
C VAL A 55 -9.34 -1.07 11.65
N ARG A 56 -8.30 -1.77 11.21
CA ARG A 56 -6.90 -1.45 11.47
C ARG A 56 -6.14 -1.58 10.16
N LEU A 57 -5.40 -0.56 9.80
CA LEU A 57 -4.56 -0.58 8.61
C LEU A 57 -3.23 -1.25 8.93
N VAL A 58 -2.73 -2.03 7.98
CA VAL A 58 -1.38 -2.60 8.03
C VAL A 58 -0.65 -2.07 6.80
N ASP A 59 0.39 -1.28 7.03
CA ASP A 59 1.28 -0.83 5.97
C ASP A 59 2.40 -1.84 5.74
N CYS A 60 2.71 -2.10 4.49
CA CYS A 60 3.83 -2.96 4.09
C CYS A 60 4.61 -2.32 2.94
N VAL A 61 5.78 -2.87 2.69
CA VAL A 61 6.72 -2.33 1.69
C VAL A 61 6.14 -2.35 0.28
N GLY A 62 5.39 -3.40 -0.07
CA GLY A 62 4.96 -3.63 -1.45
C GLY A 62 6.10 -4.15 -2.32
N PHE A 63 5.84 -4.24 -3.62
CA PHE A 63 6.84 -4.65 -4.61
C PHE A 63 7.56 -3.44 -5.19
N THR A 64 8.81 -3.62 -5.58
CA THR A 64 9.63 -2.55 -6.16
C THR A 64 9.08 -2.10 -7.51
N VAL A 65 9.00 -0.80 -7.70
CA VAL A 65 8.61 -0.18 -8.97
C VAL A 65 9.87 0.11 -9.78
N GLY A 66 9.89 -0.26 -11.06
CA GLY A 66 11.09 -0.32 -11.89
C GLY A 66 11.93 0.98 -12.01
N ASP A 67 11.28 2.14 -11.89
CA ASP A 67 11.97 3.45 -11.91
C ASP A 67 12.12 4.08 -10.51
N ALA A 68 11.80 3.32 -9.45
CA ALA A 68 11.96 3.82 -8.09
C ALA A 68 13.44 3.92 -7.73
N VAL A 69 13.82 5.00 -7.04
CA VAL A 69 15.18 5.20 -6.55
C VAL A 69 15.28 4.77 -5.10
N GLY A 70 16.42 4.18 -4.72
CA GLY A 70 16.73 3.89 -3.31
C GLY A 70 16.75 2.40 -2.92
N TYR A 71 16.57 1.48 -3.87
CA TYR A 71 16.80 0.04 -3.68
C TYR A 71 18.22 -0.38 -4.10
N LEU A 72 18.96 0.51 -4.81
CA LEU A 72 20.37 0.34 -5.13
C LEU A 72 21.19 1.38 -4.35
N GLU A 73 22.32 0.98 -3.85
CA GLU A 73 23.38 1.81 -3.26
C GLU A 73 24.55 1.93 -4.23
N GLU A 74 25.49 2.84 -3.97
CA GLU A 74 26.66 3.05 -4.84
C GLU A 74 27.51 1.78 -5.01
N ASP A 75 27.48 0.89 -4.00
CA ASP A 75 28.26 -0.35 -3.96
C ASP A 75 27.47 -1.62 -4.34
N GLY A 76 26.19 -1.50 -4.78
CA GLY A 76 25.38 -2.65 -5.19
C GLY A 76 23.95 -2.65 -4.62
N GLU A 77 23.40 -3.84 -4.39
CA GLU A 77 22.09 -4.01 -3.81
C GLU A 77 22.06 -3.56 -2.34
N ARG A 78 21.04 -2.79 -1.98
CA ARG A 78 20.85 -2.38 -0.60
C ARG A 78 20.51 -3.58 0.27
N MET A 79 21.36 -3.86 1.26
CA MET A 79 21.14 -4.91 2.24
C MET A 79 20.35 -4.37 3.45
N VAL A 80 19.41 -5.16 3.95
CA VAL A 80 18.55 -4.77 5.08
C VAL A 80 18.41 -5.90 6.10
N LYS A 81 18.34 -5.52 7.35
CA LYS A 81 18.01 -6.44 8.44
C LYS A 81 16.50 -6.58 8.58
N THR A 82 16.03 -7.80 8.73
CA THR A 82 14.62 -8.10 8.93
C THR A 82 14.42 -8.98 10.15
N PRO A 83 13.25 -9.00 10.77
CA PRO A 83 13.00 -9.89 11.92
C PRO A 83 12.88 -11.37 11.53
N TRP A 84 12.92 -11.70 10.26
CA TRP A 84 12.66 -13.07 9.74
C TRP A 84 13.93 -13.82 9.35
N PHE A 85 15.07 -13.12 9.27
CA PHE A 85 16.35 -13.69 8.88
C PHE A 85 17.45 -13.24 9.86
N ASP A 86 18.35 -14.13 10.18
CA ASP A 86 19.49 -13.83 11.06
C ASP A 86 20.55 -12.96 10.37
N GLU A 87 20.65 -13.07 9.04
CA GLU A 87 21.59 -12.34 8.19
C GLU A 87 20.87 -11.20 7.45
N ASP A 88 21.63 -10.19 7.03
CA ASP A 88 21.14 -9.13 6.16
C ASP A 88 20.85 -9.73 4.77
N ILE A 89 19.71 -9.37 4.21
CA ILE A 89 19.24 -9.83 2.89
C ILE A 89 19.03 -8.64 1.95
N PRO A 90 19.03 -8.86 0.62
CA PRO A 90 18.70 -7.81 -0.33
C PRO A 90 17.34 -7.19 -0.03
N PHE A 91 17.26 -5.86 -0.15
CA PHE A 91 16.03 -5.12 0.12
C PHE A 91 14.84 -5.66 -0.67
N GLU A 92 15.04 -5.99 -1.95
CA GLU A 92 13.99 -6.50 -2.82
C GLU A 92 13.43 -7.83 -2.32
N GLU A 93 14.28 -8.73 -1.84
CA GLU A 93 13.87 -9.98 -1.21
C GLU A 93 13.11 -9.72 0.10
N ALA A 94 13.59 -8.80 0.93
CA ALA A 94 12.90 -8.40 2.15
C ALA A 94 11.51 -7.83 1.88
N ALA A 95 11.37 -7.03 0.82
CA ALA A 95 10.10 -6.47 0.38
C ALA A 95 9.10 -7.54 -0.03
N VAL A 96 9.52 -8.54 -0.81
CA VAL A 96 8.69 -9.67 -1.23
C VAL A 96 8.23 -10.47 -0.02
N VAL A 97 9.15 -10.88 0.86
CA VAL A 97 8.83 -11.67 2.06
C VAL A 97 7.91 -10.90 3.01
N GLY A 98 8.20 -9.62 3.27
CA GLY A 98 7.39 -8.79 4.14
C GLY A 98 5.97 -8.57 3.62
N THR A 99 5.83 -8.30 2.32
CA THR A 99 4.53 -8.14 1.66
C THR A 99 3.72 -9.43 1.72
N LYS A 100 4.35 -10.57 1.42
CA LYS A 100 3.69 -11.89 1.51
C LYS A 100 3.19 -12.18 2.91
N LYS A 101 3.99 -11.94 3.94
CA LYS A 101 3.59 -12.12 5.34
C LYS A 101 2.40 -11.23 5.73
N VAL A 102 2.39 -9.97 5.32
CA VAL A 102 1.25 -9.07 5.57
C VAL A 102 0.00 -9.61 4.89
N ILE A 103 0.09 -10.02 3.63
CA ILE A 103 -1.04 -10.58 2.89
C ILE A 103 -1.56 -11.85 3.58
N GLU A 104 -0.70 -12.80 3.90
CA GLU A 104 -1.11 -14.12 4.39
C GLU A 104 -1.50 -14.12 5.87
N GLU A 105 -0.72 -13.45 6.73
CA GLU A 105 -0.84 -13.59 8.18
C GLU A 105 -1.60 -12.44 8.86
N HIS A 106 -1.54 -11.22 8.31
CA HIS A 106 -2.01 -10.02 9.02
C HIS A 106 -3.22 -9.33 8.39
N SER A 107 -3.51 -9.56 7.13
CA SER A 107 -4.64 -8.92 6.46
C SER A 107 -5.89 -9.79 6.40
N THR A 108 -7.08 -9.17 6.49
CA THR A 108 -8.38 -9.79 6.22
C THR A 108 -8.86 -9.40 4.83
N VAL A 109 -8.62 -8.16 4.46
CA VAL A 109 -8.92 -7.55 3.15
C VAL A 109 -7.68 -6.77 2.75
N ALA A 110 -7.32 -6.79 1.48
CA ALA A 110 -6.20 -6.03 0.98
C ALA A 110 -6.66 -4.80 0.18
N VAL A 111 -5.83 -3.75 0.22
CA VAL A 111 -5.97 -2.57 -0.63
C VAL A 111 -4.69 -2.45 -1.44
N LEU A 112 -4.80 -2.72 -2.75
CA LEU A 112 -3.72 -2.44 -3.68
C LEU A 112 -3.77 -0.98 -4.06
N VAL A 113 -2.72 -0.21 -3.72
CA VAL A 113 -2.61 1.19 -4.09
C VAL A 113 -1.70 1.34 -5.29
N THR A 114 -2.21 1.93 -6.35
CA THR A 114 -1.47 2.30 -7.55
C THR A 114 -1.73 3.75 -7.95
N THR A 115 -1.23 4.19 -9.10
CA THR A 115 -1.42 5.55 -9.61
C THR A 115 -1.61 5.57 -11.11
N ASP A 116 -2.19 6.64 -11.62
CA ASP A 116 -2.25 6.95 -13.06
C ASP A 116 -0.96 7.64 -13.57
N GLY A 117 0.05 7.82 -12.71
CA GLY A 117 1.30 8.53 -13.01
C GLY A 117 1.21 10.04 -12.82
N SER A 118 0.10 10.58 -12.31
CA SER A 118 -0.04 12.01 -12.00
C SER A 118 0.54 12.40 -10.64
N ILE A 119 0.90 11.42 -9.83
CA ILE A 119 1.51 11.59 -8.51
C ILE A 119 3.01 11.28 -8.63
N GLY A 120 3.86 12.26 -8.40
CA GLY A 120 5.32 12.11 -8.48
C GLY A 120 5.86 12.04 -9.90
N ASP A 121 7.11 11.60 -10.05
CA ASP A 121 7.87 11.62 -11.30
C ASP A 121 7.91 10.26 -12.02
N ILE A 122 7.37 9.20 -11.41
CA ILE A 122 7.38 7.84 -11.97
C ILE A 122 6.18 7.67 -12.89
N LYS A 123 6.41 7.21 -14.11
CA LYS A 123 5.38 6.99 -15.12
C LYS A 123 4.48 5.81 -14.77
N ARG A 124 3.21 5.87 -15.22
CA ARG A 124 2.22 4.80 -15.03
C ARG A 124 2.75 3.41 -15.38
N GLN A 125 3.44 3.28 -16.52
CA GLN A 125 3.93 1.98 -17.02
C GLN A 125 4.90 1.29 -16.07
N SER A 126 5.65 2.06 -15.28
CA SER A 126 6.64 1.52 -14.34
C SER A 126 6.01 0.79 -13.15
N TYR A 127 4.72 1.05 -12.88
CA TYR A 127 3.96 0.39 -11.82
C TYR A 127 3.34 -0.96 -12.23
N GLU A 128 3.17 -1.20 -13.53
CA GLU A 128 2.40 -2.35 -14.03
C GLU A 128 2.97 -3.71 -13.63
N ALA A 129 4.29 -3.84 -13.57
CA ALA A 129 4.93 -5.09 -13.16
C ALA A 129 4.69 -5.38 -11.67
N ALA A 130 4.87 -4.36 -10.81
CA ALA A 130 4.62 -4.46 -9.38
C ALA A 130 3.13 -4.72 -9.07
N GLU A 131 2.21 -4.13 -9.84
CA GLU A 131 0.78 -4.40 -9.72
C GLU A 131 0.44 -5.85 -10.01
N ARG A 132 0.94 -6.40 -11.14
CA ARG A 132 0.68 -7.80 -11.49
C ARG A 132 1.22 -8.74 -10.43
N GLU A 133 2.42 -8.51 -9.94
CA GLU A 133 3.01 -9.33 -8.88
C GLU A 133 2.16 -9.27 -7.61
N THR A 134 1.72 -8.06 -7.21
CA THR A 134 0.84 -7.89 -6.05
C THR A 134 -0.48 -8.65 -6.23
N VAL A 135 -1.12 -8.51 -7.41
CA VAL A 135 -2.39 -9.20 -7.70
C VAL A 135 -2.20 -10.72 -7.66
N MET A 136 -1.14 -11.25 -8.24
CA MET A 136 -0.84 -12.68 -8.19
C MET A 136 -0.74 -13.20 -6.75
N GLN A 137 -0.08 -12.45 -5.86
CA GLN A 137 0.03 -12.82 -4.46
C GLN A 137 -1.32 -12.73 -3.73
N LEU A 138 -2.14 -11.72 -4.04
CA LEU A 138 -3.48 -11.56 -3.48
C LEU A 138 -4.42 -12.67 -3.94
N GLU A 139 -4.43 -13.02 -5.22
CA GLU A 139 -5.21 -14.13 -5.76
C GLU A 139 -4.78 -15.47 -5.15
N ALA A 140 -3.46 -15.71 -5.02
CA ALA A 140 -2.94 -16.91 -4.38
C ALA A 140 -3.35 -17.04 -2.91
N SER A 141 -3.49 -15.92 -2.21
CA SER A 141 -3.95 -15.90 -0.81
C SER A 141 -5.44 -16.18 -0.66
N GLY A 142 -6.23 -16.05 -1.71
CA GLY A 142 -7.68 -16.17 -1.71
C GLY A 142 -8.42 -15.07 -0.94
N LYS A 143 -7.72 -13.99 -0.53
CA LYS A 143 -8.32 -12.89 0.22
C LYS A 143 -8.94 -11.85 -0.70
N PRO A 144 -10.06 -11.24 -0.30
CA PRO A 144 -10.66 -10.17 -1.10
C PRO A 144 -9.77 -8.94 -1.11
N PHE A 145 -9.76 -8.23 -2.24
CA PHE A 145 -9.01 -6.99 -2.38
C PHE A 145 -9.74 -5.97 -3.24
N VAL A 146 -9.36 -4.72 -3.08
CA VAL A 146 -9.79 -3.58 -3.87
C VAL A 146 -8.57 -2.82 -4.38
N ILE A 147 -8.70 -2.23 -5.56
CA ILE A 147 -7.66 -1.41 -6.19
C ILE A 147 -8.00 0.05 -5.97
N VAL A 148 -7.04 0.82 -5.49
CA VAL A 148 -7.14 2.27 -5.33
C VAL A 148 -6.14 2.92 -6.28
N VAL A 149 -6.66 3.76 -7.17
CA VAL A 149 -5.84 4.56 -8.10
C VAL A 149 -5.67 5.95 -7.51
N ASN A 150 -4.48 6.21 -6.96
CA ASN A 150 -4.11 7.53 -6.44
C ASN A 150 -3.82 8.48 -7.61
N THR A 151 -4.53 9.59 -7.69
CA THR A 151 -4.52 10.48 -8.85
C THR A 151 -4.87 11.91 -8.47
N THR A 152 -4.26 12.89 -9.14
CA THR A 152 -4.66 14.30 -9.01
C THR A 152 -5.93 14.65 -9.80
N LYS A 153 -6.51 13.69 -10.54
CA LYS A 153 -7.65 13.91 -11.44
C LYS A 153 -8.71 12.81 -11.31
N PRO A 154 -9.30 12.60 -10.13
CA PRO A 154 -10.19 11.44 -9.87
C PRO A 154 -11.45 11.42 -10.75
N PHE A 155 -11.88 12.57 -11.28
CA PHE A 155 -13.07 12.69 -12.13
C PHE A 155 -12.75 12.73 -13.63
N ALA A 156 -11.49 12.65 -14.04
CA ALA A 156 -11.10 12.67 -15.44
C ALA A 156 -11.56 11.38 -16.18
N ALA A 157 -11.84 11.52 -17.47
CA ALA A 157 -12.26 10.38 -18.29
C ALA A 157 -11.15 9.32 -18.40
N GLU A 158 -9.90 9.74 -18.50
CA GLU A 158 -8.73 8.88 -18.57
C GLU A 158 -8.58 8.04 -17.30
N THR A 159 -8.77 8.64 -16.12
CA THR A 159 -8.69 7.94 -14.83
C THR A 159 -9.81 6.93 -14.70
N ARG A 160 -11.01 7.27 -15.17
CA ARG A 160 -12.15 6.35 -15.18
C ARG A 160 -11.87 5.14 -16.08
N LEU A 161 -11.37 5.36 -17.29
CA LEU A 161 -11.00 4.30 -18.23
C LEU A 161 -9.90 3.41 -17.66
N LEU A 162 -8.93 3.97 -16.96
CA LEU A 162 -7.90 3.20 -16.26
C LEU A 162 -8.53 2.30 -15.18
N CYS A 163 -9.39 2.84 -14.31
CA CYS A 163 -10.09 2.05 -13.30
C CYS A 163 -10.94 0.94 -13.91
N GLU A 164 -11.67 1.22 -14.98
CA GLU A 164 -12.45 0.20 -15.72
C GLU A 164 -11.56 -0.90 -16.32
N SER A 165 -10.38 -0.52 -16.84
CA SER A 165 -9.40 -1.48 -17.36
C SER A 165 -8.85 -2.38 -16.27
N LEU A 166 -8.40 -1.79 -15.16
CA LEU A 166 -7.89 -2.54 -14.00
C LEU A 166 -8.96 -3.46 -13.41
N SER A 167 -10.19 -2.97 -13.27
CA SER A 167 -11.31 -3.78 -12.76
C SER A 167 -11.60 -4.99 -13.64
N ARG A 168 -11.50 -4.82 -14.95
CA ARG A 168 -11.74 -5.92 -15.92
C ARG A 168 -10.58 -6.92 -15.91
N GLU A 169 -9.36 -6.43 -15.89
CA GLU A 169 -8.14 -7.24 -15.91
C GLU A 169 -8.02 -8.10 -14.65
N TYR A 170 -8.18 -7.47 -13.49
CA TYR A 170 -7.93 -8.10 -12.20
C TYR A 170 -9.20 -8.57 -11.47
N LYS A 171 -10.37 -8.43 -12.09
CA LYS A 171 -11.68 -8.85 -11.53
C LYS A 171 -11.94 -8.34 -10.12
N ALA A 172 -11.42 -7.16 -9.80
CA ALA A 172 -11.55 -6.48 -8.53
C ALA A 172 -12.07 -5.05 -8.74
N ALA A 173 -12.74 -4.48 -7.75
CA ALA A 173 -13.17 -3.09 -7.83
C ALA A 173 -11.95 -2.16 -7.86
N ALA A 174 -11.90 -1.23 -8.81
CA ALA A 174 -10.89 -0.17 -8.88
C ALA A 174 -11.56 1.20 -8.74
N ILE A 175 -11.09 1.98 -7.78
CA ILE A 175 -11.65 3.29 -7.45
C ILE A 175 -10.57 4.37 -7.47
N PRO A 176 -10.83 5.55 -8.06
CA PRO A 176 -9.91 6.67 -8.02
C PRO A 176 -10.04 7.42 -6.69
N ILE A 177 -8.92 7.87 -6.16
CA ILE A 177 -8.86 8.77 -5.00
C ILE A 177 -7.82 9.88 -5.25
N ASP A 178 -8.03 11.03 -4.61
CA ASP A 178 -7.09 12.16 -4.57
C ASP A 178 -6.53 12.32 -3.16
#